data_61a78b4c83b0c810dc409069487e9136
#
_entry.id   61a78b4c83b0c810dc409069487e9136
#
_cell.length_a   1.000
_cell.length_b   1.000
_cell.length_c   1.000
_cell.angle_alpha   90.00
_cell.angle_beta   90.00
_cell.angle_gamma   90.00
#
_symmetry.space_group_name_H-M   'P 1'
#
loop_
_entity.id
_entity.type
_entity.pdbx_description
1 polymer ?
#
loop_
_entity_poly.entity_id
_entity_poly.type
_entity_poly.pdbx_seq_one_letter_code
_entity_poly.pdbx_strand_id
1 'polypeptide(L)'
;MESSIRVRIIVAGTLAASAAAGAIIGGQPASARAEATTGHVQSSIKWGECPELAPGAKRDPRQTCGTVKVPLDYRHPKGETITVAVSRIATAKDGKKRGVLLFNPGGPGLQGLDMPGQMAQTLPRTVLDSYDLIGFDARGVGRSTPMSCGLSGSGLLTVFPYPGAGGSIKGNITNARAVAKQCATVGDKLRFFTSANTARDMDRIRQALGERKISYWGQSFGTYLGAVYTSLFPRNTDRMVLEGNVDPNKAWAKMLNTWNQGMNDRFPDAARVAAADNANLKLGGTADKVTDTFLKLADRLDRKPAAVPGTPAAISGALLRGVTYQMLQHNETVPALTQFWKAAADLAAGKAPRDADVAVLRQIFAETPAAKGVPADNQVTMALAMICGDTTWSRDVDSYADATAAARAKYPLSAGMPNNILPCAFWSKKPIEPLVKVTSHGPRNVLILQNRRDNATPWAAGRGMRKALGDRAGFVGVEHGGHFAYATGSTCADKATVAFLAKGTLPAKDLTCAGPKS
;
A
#
# COMPACT_ATOMS: atom_id res chain seq x y z
N MET A 1 25.00 4.57 -15.05
CA MET A 1 24.71 4.21 -13.65
C MET A 1 23.28 3.69 -13.63
N GLU A 2 23.15 2.38 -13.84
CA GLU A 2 21.83 1.71 -13.88
C GLU A 2 21.38 1.45 -12.45
N SER A 3 20.35 2.18 -12.04
CA SER A 3 19.61 1.92 -10.80
C SER A 3 18.54 0.87 -11.12
N SER A 4 18.82 -0.40 -10.87
CA SER A 4 17.83 -1.47 -11.02
C SER A 4 16.80 -1.39 -9.91
N ILE A 5 15.67 -0.76 -10.18
CA ILE A 5 14.48 -0.77 -9.29
C ILE A 5 13.82 -2.15 -9.45
N ARG A 6 13.87 -2.94 -8.40
CA ARG A 6 13.23 -4.26 -8.35
C ARG A 6 11.75 -4.12 -8.00
N VAL A 7 10.89 -4.38 -8.98
CA VAL A 7 9.44 -4.55 -8.75
C VAL A 7 9.21 -5.91 -8.09
N ARG A 8 8.64 -5.92 -6.89
CA ARG A 8 8.33 -7.16 -6.17
C ARG A 8 6.93 -7.65 -6.55
N ILE A 9 6.85 -8.69 -7.36
CA ILE A 9 5.60 -9.40 -7.68
C ILE A 9 5.76 -10.83 -7.16
N ILE A 10 4.86 -11.27 -6.28
CA ILE A 10 4.89 -12.59 -5.66
C ILE A 10 3.72 -13.43 -6.16
N VAL A 11 3.99 -14.62 -6.71
CA VAL A 11 2.99 -15.61 -7.16
C VAL A 11 3.13 -16.88 -6.32
N ALA A 12 2.04 -17.42 -5.84
CA ALA A 12 2.04 -18.59 -4.97
C ALA A 12 1.12 -19.73 -5.40
N GLY A 13 1.51 -20.92 -5.05
CA GLY A 13 0.82 -22.20 -5.30
C GLY A 13 0.13 -22.80 -4.06
N THR A 14 -0.70 -23.78 -4.24
CA THR A 14 -1.91 -24.22 -3.52
C THR A 14 -1.79 -25.30 -2.45
N LEU A 15 -2.80 -25.35 -1.53
CA LEU A 15 -3.50 -26.44 -0.77
C LEU A 15 -2.86 -26.97 0.53
N ALA A 16 -3.57 -27.40 1.57
CA ALA A 16 -4.95 -27.61 1.98
C ALA A 16 -5.11 -27.76 3.52
N ALA A 17 -6.20 -27.39 4.01
CA ALA A 17 -7.22 -27.79 4.98
C ALA A 17 -6.91 -28.53 6.32
N SER A 18 -7.53 -28.10 7.43
CA SER A 18 -8.61 -28.76 8.15
C SER A 18 -8.97 -28.15 9.51
N ALA A 19 -10.19 -28.33 9.93
CA ALA A 19 -11.12 -27.63 10.80
C ALA A 19 -11.05 -27.93 12.32
N ALA A 20 -11.68 -27.09 13.15
CA ALA A 20 -12.88 -27.38 13.94
C ALA A 20 -13.23 -26.34 15.02
N ALA A 21 -14.46 -26.34 15.43
CA ALA A 21 -15.38 -25.34 15.94
C ALA A 21 -15.42 -25.09 17.47
N GLY A 22 -16.13 -23.98 17.87
CA GLY A 22 -16.94 -23.94 19.06
C GLY A 22 -17.15 -22.64 19.82
N ALA A 23 -18.39 -22.16 19.75
CA ALA A 23 -19.27 -21.53 20.77
C ALA A 23 -19.09 -20.12 21.36
N ILE A 24 -20.23 -19.45 21.49
CA ILE A 24 -20.62 -18.04 21.70
C ILE A 24 -20.91 -17.76 23.18
N ILE A 25 -20.79 -16.48 23.65
CA ILE A 25 -21.79 -15.78 24.49
C ILE A 25 -21.54 -14.25 24.43
N GLY A 26 -22.63 -13.46 24.44
CA GLY A 26 -22.65 -12.02 24.15
C GLY A 26 -22.70 -11.10 25.39
N GLY A 27 -22.63 -9.79 25.15
CA GLY A 27 -22.82 -8.72 26.13
C GLY A 27 -22.68 -7.33 25.49
N GLN A 28 -23.62 -6.42 25.73
CA GLN A 28 -23.80 -5.11 25.10
C GLN A 28 -23.07 -3.93 25.81
N PRO A 29 -23.07 -2.70 25.24
CA PRO A 29 -21.99 -1.74 25.39
C PRO A 29 -22.28 -0.59 26.37
N ALA A 30 -21.20 -0.03 26.91
CA ALA A 30 -21.23 1.26 27.58
C ALA A 30 -20.21 2.21 26.92
N SER A 31 -20.68 3.36 26.50
CA SER A 31 -19.84 4.44 25.99
C SER A 31 -19.13 5.14 27.16
N ALA A 32 -17.83 5.06 27.20
CA ALA A 32 -17.00 5.84 28.12
C ALA A 32 -15.96 6.65 27.34
N ARG A 33 -16.12 7.96 27.45
CA ARG A 33 -15.14 8.97 27.02
C ARG A 33 -13.97 8.90 28.01
N ALA A 34 -12.88 8.23 27.64
CA ALA A 34 -11.68 8.15 28.46
C ALA A 34 -10.76 9.33 28.15
N GLU A 35 -10.68 10.27 29.04
CA GLU A 35 -9.57 11.22 29.12
C GLU A 35 -8.28 10.44 29.46
N ALA A 36 -7.26 10.63 28.61
CA ALA A 36 -5.98 9.96 28.75
C ALA A 36 -5.19 10.57 29.92
N THR A 37 -5.21 9.91 31.05
CA THR A 37 -4.25 10.16 32.12
C THR A 37 -2.86 9.70 31.70
N THR A 38 -1.93 10.63 31.65
CA THR A 38 -0.51 10.46 31.29
C THR A 38 0.26 9.77 32.40
N GLY A 39 0.30 8.45 32.39
CA GLY A 39 1.32 7.69 33.10
C GLY A 39 2.61 7.70 32.29
N HIS A 40 3.64 8.40 32.72
CA HIS A 40 4.96 8.40 32.12
C HIS A 40 5.60 7.02 32.23
N VAL A 41 5.56 6.22 31.16
CA VAL A 41 6.50 5.12 30.95
C VAL A 41 7.48 5.60 29.89
N GLN A 42 8.52 6.27 30.33
CA GLN A 42 9.65 6.69 29.52
C GLN A 42 10.60 5.49 29.33
N SER A 43 10.23 4.55 28.47
CA SER A 43 11.17 3.54 27.99
C SER A 43 11.91 4.11 26.78
N SER A 44 13.13 4.58 26.99
CA SER A 44 14.02 4.97 25.89
C SER A 44 14.28 3.78 25.00
N ILE A 45 14.21 3.99 23.67
CA ILE A 45 14.49 2.95 22.68
C ILE A 45 15.98 2.56 22.80
N LYS A 46 16.25 1.27 23.00
CA LYS A 46 17.60 0.73 22.93
C LYS A 46 17.94 0.51 21.44
N TRP A 47 18.79 1.36 20.90
CA TRP A 47 19.27 1.28 19.55
C TRP A 47 20.42 0.28 19.41
N GLY A 48 20.40 -0.52 18.34
CA GLY A 48 21.42 -1.52 18.03
C GLY A 48 21.42 -1.86 16.55
N GLU A 49 22.00 -2.98 16.18
CA GLU A 49 22.00 -3.48 14.81
C GLU A 49 20.60 -3.80 14.32
N CYS A 50 20.38 -3.55 13.04
CA CYS A 50 19.13 -3.90 12.40
C CYS A 50 19.06 -5.39 12.05
N PRO A 51 17.84 -6.00 12.10
CA PRO A 51 17.67 -7.37 11.67
C PRO A 51 18.13 -7.60 10.23
N GLU A 52 18.60 -8.81 9.94
CA GLU A 52 19.04 -9.23 8.61
C GLU A 52 17.93 -8.99 7.56
N LEU A 53 18.34 -8.49 6.39
CA LEU A 53 17.47 -8.27 5.25
C LEU A 53 17.23 -9.57 4.46
N ALA A 54 16.23 -9.54 3.60
CA ALA A 54 16.10 -10.56 2.57
C ALA A 54 17.34 -10.58 1.66
N PRO A 55 17.74 -11.74 1.13
CA PRO A 55 18.90 -11.87 0.26
C PRO A 55 18.91 -10.85 -0.88
N GLY A 56 20.05 -10.20 -1.08
CA GLY A 56 20.24 -9.20 -2.14
C GLY A 56 19.64 -7.82 -1.86
N ALA A 57 18.96 -7.60 -0.73
CA ALA A 57 18.54 -6.28 -0.31
C ALA A 57 19.70 -5.52 0.36
N LYS A 58 19.69 -4.19 0.25
CA LYS A 58 20.70 -3.31 0.85
C LYS A 58 20.06 -2.35 1.83
N ARG A 59 20.73 -2.08 2.93
CA ARG A 59 20.36 -1.11 3.95
C ARG A 59 21.37 0.02 4.00
N ASP A 60 20.92 1.22 4.34
CA ASP A 60 21.83 2.33 4.64
C ASP A 60 22.69 1.94 5.86
N PRO A 61 24.03 2.02 5.77
CA PRO A 61 24.93 1.57 6.86
C PRO A 61 24.81 2.42 8.14
N ARG A 62 24.22 3.60 8.07
CA ARG A 62 23.96 4.47 9.23
C ARG A 62 22.73 4.05 10.03
N GLN A 63 21.92 3.14 9.49
CA GLN A 63 20.65 2.78 10.09
C GLN A 63 20.85 1.89 11.31
N THR A 64 20.25 2.32 12.43
CA THR A 64 20.13 1.52 13.65
C THR A 64 18.68 1.13 13.88
N CYS A 65 18.46 0.05 14.63
CA CYS A 65 17.12 -0.46 14.91
C CYS A 65 16.89 -0.63 16.41
N GLY A 66 15.63 -0.64 16.80
CA GLY A 66 15.18 -0.87 18.15
C GLY A 66 13.72 -1.28 18.19
N THR A 67 13.15 -1.36 19.37
CA THR A 67 11.77 -1.77 19.57
C THR A 67 11.05 -0.91 20.60
N VAL A 68 9.72 -0.78 20.43
CA VAL A 68 8.82 -0.14 21.39
C VAL A 68 7.75 -1.14 21.80
N LYS A 69 7.56 -1.36 23.10
CA LYS A 69 6.43 -2.15 23.61
C LYS A 69 5.17 -1.30 23.60
N VAL A 70 4.08 -1.85 23.06
CA VAL A 70 2.78 -1.18 22.99
C VAL A 70 1.68 -2.13 23.43
N PRO A 71 0.55 -1.65 23.97
CA PRO A 71 -0.59 -2.51 24.30
C PRO A 71 -1.13 -3.20 23.03
N LEU A 72 -1.46 -4.48 23.14
CA LEU A 72 -2.24 -5.15 22.10
C LEU A 72 -3.62 -4.48 21.96
N ASP A 73 -4.29 -4.29 23.08
CA ASP A 73 -5.58 -3.58 23.17
C ASP A 73 -5.42 -2.28 23.99
N TYR A 74 -5.57 -1.14 23.35
CA TYR A 74 -5.48 0.17 23.99
C TYR A 74 -6.61 0.48 24.98
N ARG A 75 -7.70 -0.30 24.97
CA ARG A 75 -8.77 -0.23 25.97
C ARG A 75 -8.36 -0.90 27.29
N HIS A 76 -7.35 -1.80 27.22
CA HIS A 76 -6.76 -2.49 28.36
C HIS A 76 -5.23 -2.32 28.36
N PRO A 77 -4.71 -1.09 28.58
CA PRO A 77 -3.30 -0.75 28.33
C PRO A 77 -2.31 -1.46 29.29
N LYS A 78 -2.79 -2.06 30.35
CA LYS A 78 -2.00 -2.88 31.31
C LYS A 78 -2.03 -4.38 30.98
N GLY A 79 -2.75 -4.78 29.93
CA GLY A 79 -2.89 -6.17 29.48
C GLY A 79 -1.72 -6.65 28.62
N GLU A 80 -2.01 -7.57 27.69
CA GLU A 80 -1.02 -8.10 26.74
C GLU A 80 -0.36 -6.97 25.93
N THR A 81 0.95 -7.08 25.76
CA THR A 81 1.73 -6.14 24.95
C THR A 81 2.32 -6.83 23.74
N ILE A 82 2.50 -6.07 22.66
CA ILE A 82 3.23 -6.46 21.46
C ILE A 82 4.43 -5.52 21.27
N THR A 83 5.33 -5.93 20.38
CA THR A 83 6.53 -5.14 20.06
C THR A 83 6.37 -4.51 18.68
N VAL A 84 6.66 -3.23 18.57
CA VAL A 84 6.77 -2.49 17.31
C VAL A 84 8.25 -2.24 17.03
N ALA A 85 8.72 -2.71 15.88
CA ALA A 85 10.08 -2.48 15.40
C ALA A 85 10.21 -1.08 14.82
N VAL A 86 11.28 -0.40 15.17
CA VAL A 86 11.60 0.95 14.71
C VAL A 86 13.04 1.01 14.22
N SER A 87 13.32 1.91 13.29
CA SER A 87 14.67 2.19 12.81
C SER A 87 14.95 3.69 12.81
N ARG A 88 16.22 4.05 12.84
CA ARG A 88 16.68 5.44 12.81
C ARG A 88 17.92 5.60 11.94
N ILE A 89 17.90 6.63 11.10
CA ILE A 89 19.11 7.26 10.58
C ILE A 89 19.19 8.62 11.26
N ALA A 90 20.16 8.77 12.15
CA ALA A 90 20.37 10.01 12.88
C ALA A 90 20.85 11.12 11.94
N THR A 91 20.43 12.37 12.20
CA THR A 91 20.99 13.53 11.50
C THR A 91 22.50 13.67 11.78
N ALA A 92 23.25 14.06 10.77
CA ALA A 92 24.70 14.26 10.89
C ALA A 92 25.10 15.56 11.62
N LYS A 93 24.13 16.47 11.85
CA LYS A 93 24.38 17.78 12.47
C LYS A 93 23.84 17.84 13.89
N ASP A 94 24.74 17.72 14.84
CA ASP A 94 24.45 17.99 16.24
C ASP A 94 23.98 19.44 16.44
N GLY A 95 22.97 19.63 17.29
CA GLY A 95 22.46 20.92 17.73
C GLY A 95 21.51 21.67 16.75
N LYS A 96 21.27 21.15 15.53
CA LYS A 96 20.33 21.78 14.56
C LYS A 96 19.14 20.91 14.21
N LYS A 97 18.93 19.81 14.92
CA LYS A 97 17.81 18.89 14.74
C LYS A 97 16.48 19.62 15.02
N ARG A 98 15.57 19.58 14.03
CA ARG A 98 14.19 20.04 14.24
C ARG A 98 13.38 19.04 15.07
N GLY A 99 13.60 17.77 14.84
CA GLY A 99 12.87 16.66 15.46
C GLY A 99 13.02 15.38 14.62
N VAL A 100 11.99 14.59 14.58
CA VAL A 100 11.96 13.32 13.83
C VAL A 100 11.00 13.41 12.64
N LEU A 101 11.35 12.71 11.53
CA LEU A 101 10.47 12.47 10.40
C LEU A 101 10.18 10.98 10.31
N LEU A 102 8.97 10.60 10.68
CA LEU A 102 8.50 9.22 10.71
C LEU A 102 7.92 8.83 9.35
N PHE A 103 8.23 7.65 8.84
CA PHE A 103 7.80 7.16 7.52
C PHE A 103 6.88 5.95 7.62
N ASN A 104 5.90 5.86 6.69
CA ASN A 104 5.10 4.67 6.47
C ASN A 104 4.83 4.48 4.98
N PRO A 105 5.22 3.32 4.39
CA PRO A 105 5.09 3.04 2.94
C PRO A 105 3.66 2.70 2.50
N GLY A 106 2.76 2.45 3.44
CA GLY A 106 1.39 2.05 3.15
C GLY A 106 1.17 0.55 2.97
N GLY A 107 0.57 0.19 1.88
CA GLY A 107 0.06 -1.15 1.58
C GLY A 107 -1.46 -1.22 1.71
N PRO A 108 -2.07 -1.56 2.87
CA PRO A 108 -1.46 -1.87 4.18
C PRO A 108 -0.60 -3.13 4.18
N GLY A 109 0.18 -3.31 5.25
CA GLY A 109 1.01 -4.50 5.44
C GLY A 109 2.43 -4.41 4.87
N LEU A 110 2.83 -3.31 4.23
CA LEU A 110 4.22 -3.10 3.79
C LEU A 110 5.13 -2.78 4.97
N GLN A 111 6.35 -3.34 4.93
CA GLN A 111 7.39 -3.08 5.92
C GLN A 111 7.97 -1.67 5.74
N GLY A 112 8.02 -0.90 6.83
CA GLY A 112 8.50 0.48 6.82
C GLY A 112 9.90 0.66 7.43
N LEU A 113 10.48 -0.41 7.98
CA LEU A 113 11.72 -0.32 8.74
C LEU A 113 12.91 0.23 7.91
N ASP A 114 12.97 -0.09 6.60
CA ASP A 114 14.04 0.35 5.71
C ASP A 114 13.69 1.60 4.87
N MET A 115 12.50 2.18 5.07
CA MET A 115 12.07 3.39 4.35
C MET A 115 12.97 4.62 4.61
N PRO A 116 13.54 4.84 5.82
CA PRO A 116 14.49 5.93 6.04
C PRO A 116 15.68 5.91 5.08
N GLY A 117 16.28 4.75 4.83
CA GLY A 117 17.40 4.59 3.90
C GLY A 117 17.01 4.86 2.45
N GLN A 118 15.80 4.47 2.05
CA GLN A 118 15.28 4.75 0.71
C GLN A 118 15.02 6.24 0.52
N MET A 119 14.36 6.88 1.47
CA MET A 119 14.05 8.31 1.43
C MET A 119 15.30 9.18 1.52
N ALA A 120 16.32 8.75 2.25
CA ALA A 120 17.60 9.47 2.34
C ALA A 120 18.32 9.61 0.99
N GLN A 121 18.01 8.75 0.00
CA GLN A 121 18.60 8.83 -1.34
C GLN A 121 18.00 9.96 -2.19
N THR A 122 16.79 10.42 -1.88
CA THR A 122 16.06 11.42 -2.66
C THR A 122 15.88 12.76 -1.92
N LEU A 123 15.91 12.73 -0.58
CA LEU A 123 15.76 13.93 0.24
C LEU A 123 17.03 14.79 0.18
N PRO A 124 16.89 16.12 0.01
CA PRO A 124 18.05 17.03 -0.02
C PRO A 124 18.64 17.23 1.38
N ARG A 125 19.91 17.65 1.42
CA ARG A 125 20.64 17.91 2.68
C ARG A 125 19.90 18.83 3.64
N THR A 126 19.17 19.82 3.16
CA THR A 126 18.38 20.73 4.00
C THR A 126 17.30 20.02 4.83
N VAL A 127 16.78 18.89 4.36
CA VAL A 127 15.85 18.03 5.10
C VAL A 127 16.63 17.03 5.96
N LEU A 128 17.62 16.34 5.38
CA LEU A 128 18.45 15.35 6.08
C LEU A 128 19.18 15.94 7.30
N ASP A 129 19.63 17.19 7.21
CA ASP A 129 20.30 17.89 8.31
C ASP A 129 19.31 18.43 9.38
N SER A 130 18.01 18.28 9.16
CA SER A 130 16.96 18.79 10.06
C SER A 130 16.26 17.73 10.87
N TYR A 131 16.30 16.46 10.43
CA TYR A 131 15.52 15.39 11.05
C TYR A 131 16.34 14.12 11.28
N ASP A 132 16.07 13.45 12.40
CA ASP A 132 16.28 12.02 12.41
C ASP A 132 15.20 11.35 11.58
N LEU A 133 15.60 10.47 10.67
CA LEU A 133 14.67 9.72 9.84
C LEU A 133 14.28 8.43 10.57
N ILE A 134 12.99 8.24 10.79
CA ILE A 134 12.47 7.12 11.58
C ILE A 134 11.60 6.24 10.69
N GLY A 135 11.95 4.94 10.60
CA GLY A 135 11.10 3.92 10.03
C GLY A 135 10.41 3.10 11.11
N PHE A 136 9.30 2.49 10.81
CA PHE A 136 8.69 1.49 11.67
C PHE A 136 7.90 0.49 10.84
N ASP A 137 7.87 -0.75 11.30
CA ASP A 137 6.90 -1.73 10.85
C ASP A 137 5.63 -1.53 11.66
N ALA A 138 4.47 -1.37 11.01
CA ALA A 138 3.20 -1.27 11.72
C ALA A 138 2.96 -2.54 12.56
N ARG A 139 2.11 -2.46 13.60
CA ARG A 139 1.76 -3.64 14.40
C ARG A 139 1.42 -4.84 13.52
N GLY A 140 1.97 -6.00 13.81
CA GLY A 140 1.79 -7.24 13.07
C GLY A 140 2.62 -7.38 11.80
N VAL A 141 3.18 -6.28 11.28
CA VAL A 141 3.95 -6.24 10.03
C VAL A 141 5.43 -6.52 10.31
N GLY A 142 6.08 -7.24 9.40
CA GLY A 142 7.52 -7.35 9.34
C GLY A 142 8.15 -7.83 10.65
N ARG A 143 8.88 -6.95 11.33
CA ARG A 143 9.55 -7.23 12.61
C ARG A 143 8.73 -6.82 13.84
N SER A 144 7.49 -6.33 13.64
CA SER A 144 6.59 -5.87 14.70
C SER A 144 5.61 -6.95 15.14
N THR A 145 6.07 -7.92 15.93
CA THR A 145 5.28 -9.09 16.35
C THR A 145 4.52 -9.69 15.15
N PRO A 146 5.26 -10.26 14.18
CA PRO A 146 4.70 -10.62 12.88
C PRO A 146 3.55 -11.60 13.00
N MET A 147 2.45 -11.31 12.28
CA MET A 147 1.27 -12.15 12.23
C MET A 147 1.23 -12.93 10.92
N SER A 148 0.64 -14.13 10.97
CA SER A 148 0.44 -15.00 9.82
C SER A 148 -0.89 -15.73 9.96
N CYS A 149 -1.61 -15.83 8.87
CA CYS A 149 -2.75 -16.76 8.73
C CYS A 149 -2.30 -18.14 8.20
N GLY A 150 -1.01 -18.32 7.90
CA GLY A 150 -0.48 -19.54 7.26
C GLY A 150 -0.93 -19.68 5.81
N LEU A 151 -1.18 -18.57 5.11
CA LEU A 151 -1.66 -18.60 3.73
C LEU A 151 -0.55 -19.09 2.80
N SER A 152 -0.87 -20.08 1.98
CA SER A 152 -0.05 -20.45 0.83
C SER A 152 -0.35 -19.45 -0.28
N GLY A 153 0.56 -18.56 -0.56
CA GLY A 153 0.37 -17.56 -1.56
C GLY A 153 0.33 -16.14 -1.02
N SER A 154 1.28 -15.36 -1.42
CA SER A 154 1.60 -14.05 -0.84
C SER A 154 1.44 -12.90 -1.84
N GLY A 155 0.65 -13.07 -2.88
CA GLY A 155 0.52 -12.06 -3.92
C GLY A 155 -0.68 -11.13 -3.76
N LEU A 156 -0.61 -9.96 -4.38
CA LEU A 156 -1.69 -8.98 -4.44
C LEU A 156 -2.99 -9.59 -4.98
N LEU A 157 -2.90 -10.55 -5.90
CA LEU A 157 -4.05 -11.27 -6.46
C LEU A 157 -4.81 -12.10 -5.41
N THR A 158 -4.19 -12.42 -4.27
CA THR A 158 -4.87 -13.06 -3.13
C THR A 158 -5.72 -12.05 -2.38
N VAL A 159 -5.24 -10.79 -2.27
CA VAL A 159 -5.98 -9.72 -1.58
C VAL A 159 -7.04 -9.11 -2.49
N PHE A 160 -6.69 -8.81 -3.75
CA PHE A 160 -7.55 -8.14 -4.73
C PHE A 160 -7.69 -9.01 -5.98
N PRO A 161 -8.51 -10.09 -5.90
CA PRO A 161 -8.57 -11.07 -6.97
C PRO A 161 -9.35 -10.54 -8.18
N TYR A 162 -8.81 -10.78 -9.38
CA TYR A 162 -9.58 -10.59 -10.60
C TYR A 162 -10.64 -11.68 -10.75
N PRO A 163 -11.80 -11.36 -11.37
CA PRO A 163 -12.78 -12.37 -11.75
C PRO A 163 -12.16 -13.39 -12.72
N GLY A 164 -12.66 -14.60 -12.71
CA GLY A 164 -12.30 -15.62 -13.69
C GLY A 164 -12.89 -15.36 -15.08
N ALA A 165 -12.71 -16.32 -15.99
CA ALA A 165 -13.20 -16.24 -17.34
C ALA A 165 -14.69 -15.87 -17.38
N GLY A 166 -15.07 -15.01 -18.31
CA GLY A 166 -16.44 -14.52 -18.43
C GLY A 166 -16.89 -13.58 -17.30
N GLY A 167 -16.01 -13.21 -16.36
CA GLY A 167 -16.35 -12.38 -15.20
C GLY A 167 -16.88 -13.18 -14.01
N SER A 168 -16.75 -14.50 -14.02
CA SER A 168 -17.21 -15.37 -12.92
C SER A 168 -16.43 -15.11 -11.64
N ILE A 169 -17.14 -14.91 -10.52
CA ILE A 169 -16.54 -14.78 -9.19
C ILE A 169 -16.66 -16.05 -8.33
N LYS A 170 -17.14 -17.18 -8.87
CA LYS A 170 -17.33 -18.42 -8.12
C LYS A 170 -16.05 -18.90 -7.43
N GLY A 171 -14.92 -18.91 -8.14
CA GLY A 171 -13.61 -19.25 -7.58
C GLY A 171 -13.16 -18.24 -6.51
N ASN A 172 -13.45 -16.96 -6.70
CA ASN A 172 -13.12 -15.90 -5.74
C ASN A 172 -13.92 -16.05 -4.44
N ILE A 173 -15.21 -16.44 -4.51
CA ILE A 173 -16.05 -16.73 -3.33
C ILE A 173 -15.45 -17.89 -2.54
N THR A 174 -15.09 -18.99 -3.21
CA THR A 174 -14.48 -20.16 -2.56
C THR A 174 -13.17 -19.79 -1.88
N ASN A 175 -12.28 -19.08 -2.58
CA ASN A 175 -11.00 -18.61 -2.05
C ASN A 175 -11.19 -17.62 -0.88
N ALA A 176 -12.09 -16.66 -1.02
CA ALA A 176 -12.38 -15.67 0.03
C ALA A 176 -12.87 -16.33 1.33
N ARG A 177 -13.75 -17.35 1.22
CA ARG A 177 -14.20 -18.16 2.36
C ARG A 177 -13.03 -18.92 3.00
N ALA A 178 -12.20 -19.57 2.19
CA ALA A 178 -11.06 -20.36 2.66
C ALA A 178 -10.05 -19.47 3.42
N VAL A 179 -9.68 -18.33 2.84
CA VAL A 179 -8.77 -17.37 3.47
C VAL A 179 -9.34 -16.81 4.78
N ALA A 180 -10.60 -16.38 4.79
CA ALA A 180 -11.25 -15.87 6.00
C ALA A 180 -11.32 -16.94 7.11
N LYS A 181 -11.64 -18.19 6.75
CA LYS A 181 -11.64 -19.32 7.69
C LYS A 181 -10.25 -19.60 8.25
N GLN A 182 -9.24 -19.58 7.41
CA GLN A 182 -7.85 -19.80 7.84
C GLN A 182 -7.36 -18.67 8.75
N CYS A 183 -7.63 -17.40 8.43
CA CYS A 183 -7.31 -16.29 9.31
C CYS A 183 -8.07 -16.31 10.65
N ALA A 184 -9.27 -16.88 10.67
CA ALA A 184 -10.02 -17.05 11.93
C ALA A 184 -9.31 -17.96 12.95
N THR A 185 -8.42 -18.88 12.51
CA THR A 185 -7.64 -19.76 13.38
C THR A 185 -6.60 -19.04 14.23
N VAL A 186 -6.19 -17.83 13.82
CA VAL A 186 -5.29 -16.96 14.61
C VAL A 186 -5.96 -16.46 15.90
N GLY A 187 -7.28 -16.58 15.99
CA GLY A 187 -8.05 -16.17 17.16
C GLY A 187 -8.36 -14.68 17.19
N ASP A 188 -8.54 -14.15 18.43
CA ASP A 188 -9.01 -12.77 18.61
C ASP A 188 -7.95 -11.71 18.38
N LYS A 189 -6.67 -12.08 18.32
CA LYS A 189 -5.59 -11.10 18.20
C LYS A 189 -5.69 -10.23 16.96
N LEU A 190 -6.06 -10.79 15.81
CA LEU A 190 -6.14 -10.05 14.55
C LEU A 190 -7.08 -8.82 14.60
N ARG A 191 -8.09 -8.84 15.47
CA ARG A 191 -9.03 -7.70 15.61
C ARG A 191 -8.39 -6.42 16.16
N PHE A 192 -7.21 -6.53 16.77
CA PHE A 192 -6.50 -5.38 17.35
C PHE A 192 -5.49 -4.74 16.40
N PHE A 193 -5.29 -5.32 15.22
CA PHE A 193 -4.39 -4.80 14.20
C PHE A 193 -5.17 -3.86 13.26
N THR A 194 -5.54 -2.68 13.78
CA THR A 194 -6.34 -1.66 13.11
C THR A 194 -5.55 -0.41 12.82
N SER A 195 -6.03 0.42 11.90
CA SER A 195 -5.42 1.74 11.62
C SER A 195 -5.44 2.66 12.84
N ALA A 196 -6.49 2.61 13.66
CA ALA A 196 -6.58 3.42 14.87
C ALA A 196 -5.55 3.00 15.92
N ASN A 197 -5.37 1.70 16.14
CA ASN A 197 -4.34 1.20 17.06
C ASN A 197 -2.93 1.46 16.53
N THR A 198 -2.69 1.35 15.21
CA THR A 198 -1.40 1.72 14.61
C THR A 198 -1.10 3.21 14.80
N ALA A 199 -2.09 4.09 14.69
CA ALA A 199 -1.92 5.51 14.99
C ALA A 199 -1.59 5.76 16.48
N ARG A 200 -2.17 4.98 17.39
CA ARG A 200 -1.79 5.03 18.83
C ARG A 200 -0.37 4.53 19.05
N ASP A 201 0.09 3.52 18.29
CA ASP A 201 1.49 3.07 18.32
C ASP A 201 2.44 4.18 17.86
N MET A 202 2.08 4.94 16.82
CA MET A 202 2.88 6.09 16.38
C MET A 202 3.05 7.12 17.52
N ASP A 203 2.02 7.34 18.35
CA ASP A 203 2.17 8.20 19.52
C ASP A 203 3.05 7.58 20.62
N ARG A 204 3.04 6.27 20.78
CA ARG A 204 3.99 5.56 21.66
C ARG A 204 5.42 5.64 21.16
N ILE A 205 5.63 5.53 19.84
CA ILE A 205 6.95 5.77 19.23
C ILE A 205 7.41 7.20 19.50
N ARG A 206 6.56 8.20 19.30
CA ARG A 206 6.85 9.60 19.62
C ARG A 206 7.32 9.76 21.08
N GLN A 207 6.57 9.18 22.03
CA GLN A 207 6.90 9.22 23.46
C GLN A 207 8.24 8.55 23.75
N ALA A 208 8.48 7.36 23.18
CA ALA A 208 9.72 6.61 23.36
C ALA A 208 10.95 7.31 22.73
N LEU A 209 10.74 8.14 21.71
CA LEU A 209 11.77 9.01 21.12
C LEU A 209 12.01 10.29 21.95
N GLY A 210 11.21 10.56 22.99
CA GLY A 210 11.28 11.80 23.78
C GLY A 210 10.76 13.04 23.04
N GLU A 211 10.04 12.85 21.95
CA GLU A 211 9.60 13.95 21.08
C GLU A 211 8.25 14.53 21.54
N ARG A 212 8.14 15.85 21.58
CA ARG A 212 6.87 16.52 21.84
C ARG A 212 5.91 16.42 20.66
N LYS A 213 6.43 16.44 19.43
CA LYS A 213 5.70 16.33 18.17
C LYS A 213 6.50 15.48 17.20
N ILE A 214 5.81 14.84 16.24
CA ILE A 214 6.45 14.17 15.11
C ILE A 214 6.08 14.84 13.81
N SER A 215 7.04 14.89 12.89
CA SER A 215 6.76 15.01 11.46
C SER A 215 6.55 13.63 10.88
N TYR A 216 5.79 13.54 9.79
CA TYR A 216 5.39 12.27 9.21
C TYR A 216 5.33 12.36 7.69
N TRP A 217 5.71 11.29 7.03
CA TRP A 217 5.50 11.08 5.60
C TRP A 217 4.83 9.72 5.39
N GLY A 218 3.57 9.76 5.00
CA GLY A 218 2.80 8.57 4.67
C GLY A 218 2.54 8.48 3.18
N GLN A 219 2.76 7.30 2.64
CA GLN A 219 2.48 6.97 1.24
C GLN A 219 1.29 6.02 1.14
N SER A 220 0.41 6.20 0.14
CA SER A 220 -0.70 5.28 -0.11
C SER A 220 -1.60 5.10 1.13
N PHE A 221 -1.79 3.87 1.61
CA PHE A 221 -2.47 3.60 2.89
C PHE A 221 -1.88 4.41 4.06
N GLY A 222 -0.58 4.68 4.03
CA GLY A 222 0.08 5.51 5.04
C GLY A 222 -0.50 6.93 5.13
N THR A 223 -1.15 7.44 4.08
CA THR A 223 -1.85 8.73 4.12
C THR A 223 -3.10 8.66 4.98
N TYR A 224 -3.85 7.56 4.92
CA TYR A 224 -4.98 7.31 5.81
C TYR A 224 -4.51 7.20 7.26
N LEU A 225 -3.44 6.45 7.50
CA LEU A 225 -2.84 6.32 8.83
C LEU A 225 -2.39 7.68 9.38
N GLY A 226 -1.75 8.52 8.57
CA GLY A 226 -1.36 9.88 8.93
C GLY A 226 -2.57 10.78 9.23
N ALA A 227 -3.64 10.66 8.45
CA ALA A 227 -4.89 11.40 8.68
C ALA A 227 -5.59 10.96 9.98
N VAL A 228 -5.59 9.65 10.28
CA VAL A 228 -6.08 9.11 11.57
C VAL A 228 -5.24 9.63 12.73
N TYR A 229 -3.90 9.56 12.62
CA TYR A 229 -2.99 10.05 13.64
C TYR A 229 -3.21 11.54 13.93
N THR A 230 -3.26 12.37 12.90
CA THR A 230 -3.45 13.82 13.07
C THR A 230 -4.85 14.20 13.60
N SER A 231 -5.82 13.30 13.49
CA SER A 231 -7.16 13.49 14.07
C SER A 231 -7.24 13.06 15.52
N LEU A 232 -6.54 11.97 15.90
CA LEU A 232 -6.45 11.50 17.29
C LEU A 232 -5.52 12.37 18.14
N PHE A 233 -4.42 12.85 17.55
CA PHE A 233 -3.35 13.56 18.26
C PHE A 233 -2.96 14.88 17.57
N PRO A 234 -3.90 15.82 17.35
CA PRO A 234 -3.63 17.04 16.57
C PRO A 234 -2.52 17.92 17.17
N ARG A 235 -2.34 17.88 18.51
CA ARG A 235 -1.31 18.66 19.21
C ARG A 235 0.09 18.04 19.11
N ASN A 236 0.19 16.75 18.74
CA ASN A 236 1.43 15.98 18.67
C ASN A 236 2.02 15.94 17.24
N THR A 237 1.41 16.65 16.29
CA THR A 237 1.85 16.72 14.90
C THR A 237 2.69 17.96 14.63
N ASP A 238 3.75 17.80 13.81
CA ASP A 238 4.53 18.91 13.26
C ASP A 238 4.26 19.04 11.75
N ARG A 239 5.03 18.44 10.87
CA ARG A 239 4.88 18.52 9.41
C ARG A 239 4.47 17.18 8.83
N MET A 240 3.25 17.12 8.31
CA MET A 240 2.63 15.90 7.83
C MET A 240 2.58 15.91 6.30
N VAL A 241 3.35 15.06 5.62
CA VAL A 241 3.29 14.86 4.17
C VAL A 241 2.45 13.61 3.89
N LEU A 242 1.41 13.75 3.08
CA LEU A 242 0.51 12.69 2.67
C LEU A 242 0.56 12.57 1.14
N GLU A 243 1.12 11.48 0.63
CA GLU A 243 1.43 11.27 -0.77
C GLU A 243 0.72 10.06 -1.36
N GLY A 244 -0.01 10.24 -2.48
CA GLY A 244 -0.83 9.18 -3.04
C GLY A 244 -1.99 8.82 -2.10
N ASN A 245 -3.03 9.64 -2.07
CA ASN A 245 -3.93 9.74 -0.92
C ASN A 245 -5.15 8.83 -0.98
N VAL A 246 -5.45 8.17 0.12
CA VAL A 246 -6.74 7.50 0.39
C VAL A 246 -7.79 8.55 0.79
N ASP A 247 -8.99 8.49 0.23
CA ASP A 247 -10.12 9.29 0.72
C ASP A 247 -10.63 8.70 2.05
N PRO A 248 -10.45 9.39 3.19
CA PRO A 248 -10.78 8.83 4.49
C PRO A 248 -12.28 8.60 4.70
N ASN A 249 -13.14 9.22 3.89
CA ASN A 249 -14.58 9.02 3.94
C ASN A 249 -15.05 7.81 3.11
N LYS A 250 -14.12 7.13 2.43
CA LYS A 250 -14.40 5.98 1.56
C LYS A 250 -13.73 4.68 1.99
N ALA A 251 -13.01 4.67 3.11
CA ALA A 251 -12.38 3.45 3.60
C ALA A 251 -13.46 2.40 3.97
N TRP A 252 -13.41 1.14 3.42
CA TRP A 252 -12.40 0.67 2.45
C TRP A 252 -13.05 0.30 1.11
N ALA A 253 -14.24 -0.36 1.11
CA ALA A 253 -14.88 -0.85 -0.12
C ALA A 253 -15.11 0.26 -1.17
N LYS A 254 -15.61 1.43 -0.72
CA LYS A 254 -15.83 2.57 -1.62
C LYS A 254 -14.52 3.15 -2.17
N MET A 255 -13.41 3.00 -1.44
CA MET A 255 -12.08 3.43 -1.91
C MET A 255 -11.60 2.51 -3.02
N LEU A 256 -11.72 1.20 -2.85
CA LEU A 256 -11.34 0.21 -3.87
C LEU A 256 -12.08 0.48 -5.19
N ASN A 257 -13.38 0.79 -5.14
CA ASN A 257 -14.17 1.07 -6.34
C ASN A 257 -13.61 2.22 -7.19
N THR A 258 -12.84 3.14 -6.59
CA THR A 258 -12.19 4.24 -7.34
C THR A 258 -11.08 3.77 -8.28
N TRP A 259 -10.51 2.58 -8.05
CA TRP A 259 -9.48 2.00 -8.91
C TRP A 259 -9.95 1.72 -10.33
N ASN A 260 -11.25 1.52 -10.53
CA ASN A 260 -11.83 1.40 -11.86
C ASN A 260 -11.48 2.61 -12.74
N GLN A 261 -11.75 3.82 -12.23
CA GLN A 261 -11.42 5.06 -12.93
C GLN A 261 -9.91 5.28 -12.99
N GLY A 262 -9.19 4.97 -11.90
CA GLY A 262 -7.74 5.09 -11.86
C GLY A 262 -7.03 4.28 -12.95
N MET A 263 -7.50 3.06 -13.22
CA MET A 263 -6.99 2.23 -14.33
C MET A 263 -7.28 2.86 -15.69
N ASN A 264 -8.49 3.38 -15.91
CA ASN A 264 -8.84 4.05 -17.16
C ASN A 264 -8.01 5.32 -17.40
N ASP A 265 -7.71 6.07 -16.35
CA ASP A 265 -6.92 7.30 -16.45
C ASP A 265 -5.44 7.02 -16.70
N ARG A 266 -4.92 5.91 -16.16
CA ARG A 266 -3.47 5.62 -16.18
C ARG A 266 -3.04 4.71 -17.33
N PHE A 267 -3.83 3.72 -17.71
CA PHE A 267 -3.48 2.74 -18.74
C PHE A 267 -3.06 3.38 -20.07
N PRO A 268 -3.70 4.46 -20.55
CA PRO A 268 -3.30 5.12 -21.79
C PRO A 268 -1.85 5.63 -21.81
N ASP A 269 -1.24 5.90 -20.64
CA ASP A 269 0.16 6.32 -20.59
C ASP A 269 1.08 5.18 -21.08
N ALA A 270 0.87 3.95 -20.62
CA ALA A 270 1.63 2.79 -21.07
C ALA A 270 1.26 2.38 -22.51
N ALA A 271 -0.03 2.52 -22.87
CA ALA A 271 -0.45 2.23 -24.22
C ALA A 271 0.20 3.16 -25.27
N ARG A 272 0.42 4.44 -24.93
CA ARG A 272 1.20 5.37 -25.77
C ARG A 272 2.66 4.96 -25.91
N VAL A 273 3.30 4.51 -24.82
CA VAL A 273 4.68 3.99 -24.86
C VAL A 273 4.77 2.76 -25.77
N ALA A 274 3.83 1.82 -25.64
CA ALA A 274 3.79 0.65 -26.50
C ALA A 274 3.53 0.99 -27.97
N ALA A 275 2.66 1.97 -28.25
CA ALA A 275 2.36 2.43 -29.61
C ALA A 275 3.56 3.11 -30.27
N ALA A 276 4.34 3.89 -29.51
CA ALA A 276 5.55 4.54 -30.02
C ALA A 276 6.62 3.52 -30.43
N ASP A 277 6.69 2.35 -29.76
CA ASP A 277 7.60 1.25 -30.12
C ASP A 277 6.89 0.11 -30.87
N ASN A 278 5.85 0.42 -31.65
CA ASN A 278 5.07 -0.62 -32.35
C ASN A 278 5.89 -1.43 -33.37
N ALA A 279 6.98 -0.89 -33.90
CA ALA A 279 7.87 -1.62 -34.79
C ALA A 279 8.43 -2.90 -34.13
N ASN A 280 8.79 -2.82 -32.86
CA ASN A 280 9.33 -3.93 -32.06
C ASN A 280 8.23 -4.72 -31.34
N LEU A 281 7.26 -4.03 -30.73
CA LEU A 281 6.26 -4.66 -29.87
C LEU A 281 5.10 -5.30 -30.64
N LYS A 282 4.71 -4.72 -31.79
CA LYS A 282 3.60 -5.19 -32.65
C LYS A 282 2.27 -5.34 -31.89
N LEU A 283 2.02 -4.43 -30.91
CA LEU A 283 0.81 -4.40 -30.09
C LEU A 283 -0.25 -3.45 -30.63
N GLY A 284 0.12 -2.52 -31.53
CA GLY A 284 -0.75 -1.52 -32.15
C GLY A 284 -0.06 -0.17 -32.33
N GLY A 285 -0.29 0.51 -33.44
CA GLY A 285 0.35 1.79 -33.76
C GLY A 285 -0.32 3.01 -33.12
N THR A 286 -1.37 2.82 -32.31
CA THR A 286 -2.03 3.86 -31.51
C THR A 286 -2.38 3.32 -30.13
N ALA A 287 -2.56 4.20 -29.15
CA ALA A 287 -2.93 3.80 -27.80
C ALA A 287 -4.24 2.99 -27.76
N ASP A 288 -5.22 3.35 -28.58
CA ASP A 288 -6.50 2.63 -28.67
C ASP A 288 -6.30 1.21 -29.23
N LYS A 289 -5.51 1.05 -30.29
CA LYS A 289 -5.18 -0.27 -30.84
C LYS A 289 -4.42 -1.14 -29.85
N VAL A 290 -3.50 -0.56 -29.08
CA VAL A 290 -2.81 -1.27 -27.99
C VAL A 290 -3.81 -1.70 -26.91
N THR A 291 -4.74 -0.83 -26.54
CA THR A 291 -5.79 -1.14 -25.55
C THR A 291 -6.66 -2.29 -26.02
N ASP A 292 -7.12 -2.26 -27.28
CA ASP A 292 -7.91 -3.35 -27.86
C ASP A 292 -7.14 -4.68 -27.89
N THR A 293 -5.85 -4.62 -28.26
CA THR A 293 -4.97 -5.80 -28.27
C THR A 293 -4.81 -6.37 -26.86
N PHE A 294 -4.61 -5.51 -25.87
CA PHE A 294 -4.51 -5.91 -24.47
C PHE A 294 -5.77 -6.58 -23.95
N LEU A 295 -6.94 -6.02 -24.23
CA LEU A 295 -8.23 -6.58 -23.80
C LEU A 295 -8.49 -7.95 -24.45
N LYS A 296 -8.25 -8.08 -25.76
CA LYS A 296 -8.36 -9.36 -26.48
C LYS A 296 -7.37 -10.40 -25.96
N LEU A 297 -6.14 -9.99 -25.66
CA LEU A 297 -5.10 -10.85 -25.07
C LEU A 297 -5.53 -11.35 -23.69
N ALA A 298 -6.01 -10.44 -22.84
CA ALA A 298 -6.47 -10.78 -21.51
C ALA A 298 -7.62 -11.80 -21.53
N ASP A 299 -8.61 -11.60 -22.40
CA ASP A 299 -9.73 -12.53 -22.57
C ASP A 299 -9.30 -13.89 -23.16
N ARG A 300 -8.29 -13.90 -24.04
CA ARG A 300 -7.69 -15.15 -24.54
C ARG A 300 -6.99 -15.93 -23.42
N LEU A 301 -6.20 -15.23 -22.61
CA LEU A 301 -5.45 -15.81 -21.49
C LEU A 301 -6.37 -16.24 -20.34
N ASP A 302 -7.54 -15.63 -20.16
CA ASP A 302 -8.56 -16.11 -19.22
C ASP A 302 -9.11 -17.47 -19.62
N ARG A 303 -9.23 -17.73 -20.92
CA ARG A 303 -9.69 -19.03 -21.45
C ARG A 303 -8.60 -20.09 -21.52
N LYS A 304 -7.38 -19.69 -21.90
CA LYS A 304 -6.22 -20.56 -22.05
C LYS A 304 -4.96 -19.85 -21.56
N PRO A 305 -4.57 -20.03 -20.28
CA PRO A 305 -3.32 -19.49 -19.76
C PRO A 305 -2.11 -19.98 -20.57
N ALA A 306 -1.13 -19.11 -20.75
CA ALA A 306 0.09 -19.42 -21.47
C ALA A 306 1.22 -19.78 -20.48
N ALA A 307 1.82 -20.97 -20.64
CA ALA A 307 2.93 -21.41 -19.81
C ALA A 307 4.16 -20.50 -20.02
N VAL A 308 4.87 -20.21 -18.93
CA VAL A 308 6.13 -19.44 -18.96
C VAL A 308 7.30 -20.42 -19.04
N PRO A 309 8.10 -20.41 -20.10
CA PRO A 309 9.19 -21.37 -20.28
C PRO A 309 10.17 -21.38 -19.10
N GLY A 310 10.54 -22.57 -18.64
CA GLY A 310 11.50 -22.75 -17.54
C GLY A 310 10.97 -22.44 -16.14
N THR A 311 9.66 -22.25 -15.99
CA THR A 311 9.01 -22.01 -14.69
C THR A 311 7.71 -22.84 -14.56
N PRO A 312 7.22 -23.10 -13.35
CA PRO A 312 5.89 -23.70 -13.16
C PRO A 312 4.74 -22.70 -13.39
N ALA A 313 5.04 -21.45 -13.71
CA ALA A 313 4.06 -20.38 -13.83
C ALA A 313 3.36 -20.37 -15.20
N ALA A 314 2.13 -19.86 -15.21
CA ALA A 314 1.40 -19.56 -16.43
C ALA A 314 0.78 -18.16 -16.35
N ILE A 315 0.80 -17.42 -17.46
CA ILE A 315 0.16 -16.12 -17.56
C ILE A 315 -1.31 -16.34 -17.87
N SER A 316 -2.17 -16.11 -16.89
CA SER A 316 -3.62 -15.98 -17.07
C SER A 316 -4.00 -14.53 -17.36
N GLY A 317 -5.22 -14.26 -17.82
CA GLY A 317 -5.72 -12.89 -17.96
C GLY A 317 -5.77 -12.14 -16.60
N ALA A 318 -6.08 -12.83 -15.52
CA ALA A 318 -6.00 -12.28 -14.16
C ALA A 318 -4.57 -11.83 -13.80
N LEU A 319 -3.56 -12.67 -14.09
CA LEU A 319 -2.16 -12.34 -13.85
C LEU A 319 -1.69 -11.19 -14.76
N LEU A 320 -2.04 -11.22 -16.06
CA LEU A 320 -1.73 -10.13 -16.99
C LEU A 320 -2.23 -8.78 -16.45
N ARG A 321 -3.50 -8.72 -16.03
CA ARG A 321 -4.11 -7.51 -15.47
C ARG A 321 -3.47 -7.11 -14.12
N GLY A 322 -3.18 -8.08 -13.26
CA GLY A 322 -2.56 -7.84 -11.96
C GLY A 322 -1.15 -7.25 -12.06
N VAL A 323 -0.31 -7.81 -12.93
CA VAL A 323 1.03 -7.27 -13.24
C VAL A 323 0.90 -5.86 -13.84
N THR A 324 -0.04 -5.67 -14.76
CA THR A 324 -0.31 -4.36 -15.36
C THR A 324 -0.68 -3.33 -14.30
N TYR A 325 -1.62 -3.65 -13.39
CA TYR A 325 -2.03 -2.76 -12.31
C TYR A 325 -0.85 -2.34 -11.43
N GLN A 326 0.03 -3.30 -11.08
CA GLN A 326 1.20 -3.04 -10.23
C GLN A 326 2.24 -2.17 -10.94
N MET A 327 2.60 -2.52 -12.17
CA MET A 327 3.65 -1.80 -12.89
C MET A 327 3.20 -0.41 -13.33
N LEU A 328 1.91 -0.15 -13.50
CA LEU A 328 1.38 1.18 -13.78
C LEU A 328 1.53 2.16 -12.60
N GLN A 329 1.81 1.70 -11.39
CA GLN A 329 2.05 2.57 -10.24
C GLN A 329 3.37 3.35 -10.37
N HIS A 330 4.30 2.88 -11.20
CA HIS A 330 5.64 3.46 -11.34
C HIS A 330 5.94 3.78 -12.80
N ASN A 331 6.45 4.97 -13.08
CA ASN A 331 6.74 5.39 -14.47
C ASN A 331 7.93 4.64 -15.05
N GLU A 332 8.93 4.35 -14.23
CA GLU A 332 10.14 3.63 -14.59
C GLU A 332 9.89 2.17 -14.97
N THR A 333 8.77 1.60 -14.59
CA THR A 333 8.40 0.22 -14.93
C THR A 333 7.58 0.10 -16.22
N VAL A 334 7.09 1.21 -16.77
CA VAL A 334 6.25 1.21 -17.97
C VAL A 334 6.94 0.57 -19.19
N PRO A 335 8.23 0.83 -19.49
CA PRO A 335 8.90 0.14 -20.60
C PRO A 335 8.92 -1.38 -20.43
N ALA A 336 9.27 -1.88 -19.25
CA ALA A 336 9.25 -3.31 -18.95
C ALA A 336 7.82 -3.90 -18.99
N LEU A 337 6.81 -3.12 -18.60
CA LEU A 337 5.40 -3.51 -18.71
C LEU A 337 5.00 -3.76 -20.18
N THR A 338 5.42 -2.89 -21.10
CA THR A 338 5.10 -3.07 -22.53
C THR A 338 5.79 -4.30 -23.14
N GLN A 339 7.01 -4.61 -22.69
CA GLN A 339 7.71 -5.85 -23.03
C GLN A 339 7.01 -7.09 -22.45
N PHE A 340 6.50 -7.00 -21.23
CA PHE A 340 5.69 -8.06 -20.63
C PHE A 340 4.41 -8.34 -21.42
N TRP A 341 3.72 -7.30 -21.91
CA TRP A 341 2.56 -7.48 -22.78
C TRP A 341 2.93 -8.18 -24.08
N LYS A 342 4.08 -7.81 -24.67
CA LYS A 342 4.60 -8.48 -25.88
C LYS A 342 4.91 -9.95 -25.62
N ALA A 343 5.64 -10.27 -24.54
CA ALA A 343 5.93 -11.64 -24.15
C ALA A 343 4.67 -12.48 -23.96
N ALA A 344 3.69 -11.92 -23.24
CA ALA A 344 2.40 -12.57 -23.01
C ALA A 344 1.63 -12.84 -24.33
N ALA A 345 1.68 -11.89 -25.28
CA ALA A 345 1.07 -12.04 -26.59
C ALA A 345 1.73 -13.13 -27.43
N ASP A 346 3.06 -13.20 -27.43
CA ASP A 346 3.83 -14.22 -28.13
C ASP A 346 3.56 -15.62 -27.55
N LEU A 347 3.65 -15.77 -26.24
CA LEU A 347 3.33 -17.04 -25.57
C LEU A 347 1.90 -17.49 -25.82
N ALA A 348 0.93 -16.57 -25.77
CA ALA A 348 -0.45 -16.86 -26.09
C ALA A 348 -0.62 -17.31 -27.57
N ALA A 349 0.23 -16.84 -28.48
CA ALA A 349 0.24 -17.24 -29.90
C ALA A 349 1.05 -18.53 -30.16
N GLY A 350 1.65 -19.15 -29.14
CA GLY A 350 2.54 -20.30 -29.28
C GLY A 350 3.92 -19.97 -29.85
N LYS A 351 4.32 -18.69 -29.77
CA LYS A 351 5.63 -18.21 -30.24
C LYS A 351 6.59 -18.08 -29.06
N ALA A 352 7.88 -18.31 -29.31
CA ALA A 352 8.92 -18.00 -28.34
C ALA A 352 9.03 -16.48 -28.14
N PRO A 353 9.05 -15.98 -26.89
CA PRO A 353 9.35 -14.58 -26.61
C PRO A 353 10.80 -14.24 -27.03
N ARG A 354 11.06 -12.96 -27.31
CA ARG A 354 12.42 -12.46 -27.56
C ARG A 354 13.26 -12.54 -26.29
N ASP A 355 14.57 -12.61 -26.42
CA ASP A 355 15.48 -12.68 -25.25
C ASP A 355 15.27 -11.53 -24.25
N ALA A 356 15.07 -10.30 -24.76
CA ALA A 356 14.76 -9.14 -23.92
C ALA A 356 13.46 -9.32 -23.11
N ASP A 357 12.44 -9.93 -23.71
CA ASP A 357 11.15 -10.17 -23.04
C ASP A 357 11.25 -11.33 -22.04
N VAL A 358 12.11 -12.34 -22.31
CA VAL A 358 12.42 -13.42 -21.36
C VAL A 358 13.09 -12.87 -20.11
N ALA A 359 13.97 -11.87 -20.24
CA ALA A 359 14.59 -11.22 -19.09
C ALA A 359 13.54 -10.54 -18.20
N VAL A 360 12.55 -9.85 -18.79
CA VAL A 360 11.44 -9.25 -18.05
C VAL A 360 10.58 -10.31 -17.36
N LEU A 361 10.26 -11.41 -18.05
CA LEU A 361 9.52 -12.53 -17.43
C LEU A 361 10.27 -13.09 -16.23
N ARG A 362 11.58 -13.34 -16.36
CA ARG A 362 12.42 -13.83 -15.25
C ARG A 362 12.39 -12.87 -14.05
N GLN A 363 12.42 -11.56 -14.29
CA GLN A 363 12.34 -10.56 -13.23
C GLN A 363 10.97 -10.56 -12.54
N ILE A 364 9.87 -10.65 -13.31
CA ILE A 364 8.50 -10.65 -12.80
C ILE A 364 8.22 -11.92 -11.99
N PHE A 365 8.70 -13.08 -12.44
CA PHE A 365 8.48 -14.37 -11.79
C PHE A 365 9.60 -14.78 -10.83
N ALA A 366 10.61 -13.92 -10.60
CA ALA A 366 11.64 -14.19 -9.61
C ALA A 366 11.03 -14.28 -8.21
N GLU A 367 11.24 -15.39 -7.54
CA GLU A 367 10.89 -15.53 -6.13
C GLU A 367 11.73 -14.55 -5.29
N THR A 368 11.09 -13.81 -4.43
CA THR A 368 11.78 -12.99 -3.44
C THR A 368 11.62 -13.69 -2.09
N PRO A 369 12.67 -14.27 -1.55
CA PRO A 369 12.62 -14.90 -0.24
C PRO A 369 12.17 -13.92 0.83
N ALA A 370 11.31 -14.37 1.75
CA ALA A 370 10.97 -13.58 2.91
C ALA A 370 12.20 -13.33 3.78
N ALA A 371 12.27 -12.20 4.45
CA ALA A 371 13.33 -11.94 5.42
C ALA A 371 13.21 -12.94 6.59
N LYS A 372 14.35 -13.43 7.10
CA LYS A 372 14.40 -14.40 8.21
C LYS A 372 13.52 -13.94 9.37
N GLY A 373 12.64 -14.83 9.84
CA GLY A 373 11.71 -14.56 10.96
C GLY A 373 10.47 -13.74 10.60
N VAL A 374 10.23 -13.46 9.31
CA VAL A 374 8.98 -12.86 8.82
C VAL A 374 8.22 -13.90 8.01
N PRO A 375 6.98 -14.27 8.37
CA PRO A 375 6.18 -15.21 7.60
C PRO A 375 5.97 -14.73 6.15
N ALA A 376 5.98 -15.66 5.20
CA ALA A 376 5.84 -15.33 3.78
C ALA A 376 4.51 -14.65 3.45
N ASP A 377 3.44 -15.00 4.16
CA ASP A 377 2.10 -14.42 4.01
C ASP A 377 1.86 -13.18 4.88
N ASN A 378 2.86 -12.70 5.63
CA ASN A 378 2.70 -11.60 6.60
C ASN A 378 2.07 -10.36 5.97
N GLN A 379 2.55 -9.93 4.80
CA GLN A 379 2.02 -8.74 4.12
C GLN A 379 0.53 -8.91 3.79
N VAL A 380 0.14 -10.06 3.25
CA VAL A 380 -1.26 -10.37 2.89
C VAL A 380 -2.13 -10.48 4.12
N THR A 381 -1.67 -11.20 5.15
CA THR A 381 -2.35 -11.33 6.44
C THR A 381 -2.64 -9.96 7.04
N MET A 382 -1.65 -9.08 7.07
CA MET A 382 -1.80 -7.75 7.66
C MET A 382 -2.65 -6.80 6.82
N ALA A 383 -2.56 -6.89 5.49
CA ALA A 383 -3.46 -6.16 4.61
C ALA A 383 -4.92 -6.54 4.87
N LEU A 384 -5.22 -7.83 4.95
CA LEU A 384 -6.56 -8.31 5.25
C LEU A 384 -7.00 -7.94 6.67
N ALA A 385 -6.15 -8.10 7.68
CA ALA A 385 -6.48 -7.76 9.06
C ALA A 385 -6.90 -6.29 9.20
N MET A 386 -6.17 -5.36 8.55
CA MET A 386 -6.48 -3.93 8.58
C MET A 386 -7.73 -3.59 7.76
N ILE A 387 -7.83 -4.03 6.51
CA ILE A 387 -8.95 -3.68 5.62
C ILE A 387 -10.26 -4.29 6.12
N CYS A 388 -10.23 -5.55 6.57
CA CYS A 388 -11.42 -6.25 7.05
C CYS A 388 -11.75 -5.93 8.52
N GLY A 389 -10.73 -5.56 9.31
CA GLY A 389 -10.87 -5.26 10.75
C GLY A 389 -11.27 -3.80 11.04
N ASP A 390 -10.95 -2.85 10.16
CA ASP A 390 -11.28 -1.44 10.36
C ASP A 390 -12.76 -1.13 10.14
N THR A 391 -13.45 -1.88 9.27
CA THR A 391 -14.84 -1.61 8.90
C THR A 391 -15.62 -2.90 8.64
N THR A 392 -16.95 -2.78 8.66
CA THR A 392 -17.82 -3.88 8.26
C THR A 392 -17.96 -3.94 6.74
N TRP A 393 -18.08 -5.17 6.22
CA TRP A 393 -18.26 -5.45 4.79
C TRP A 393 -19.60 -6.12 4.55
N SER A 394 -20.17 -5.95 3.37
CA SER A 394 -21.37 -6.68 2.97
C SER A 394 -21.12 -8.20 3.06
N ARG A 395 -22.12 -8.93 3.54
CA ARG A 395 -22.13 -10.40 3.53
C ARG A 395 -23.00 -10.97 2.42
N ASP A 396 -23.66 -10.10 1.69
CA ASP A 396 -24.46 -10.44 0.53
C ASP A 396 -23.54 -10.74 -0.66
N VAL A 397 -23.37 -12.03 -0.94
CA VAL A 397 -22.46 -12.53 -1.98
C VAL A 397 -22.95 -12.14 -3.39
N ASP A 398 -24.25 -12.10 -3.60
CA ASP A 398 -24.85 -11.80 -4.90
C ASP A 398 -24.60 -10.32 -5.26
N SER A 399 -24.64 -9.43 -4.27
CA SER A 399 -24.30 -8.02 -4.48
C SER A 399 -22.88 -7.80 -5.04
N TYR A 400 -21.93 -8.67 -4.69
CA TYR A 400 -20.57 -8.60 -5.27
C TYR A 400 -20.54 -9.09 -6.71
N ALA A 401 -21.31 -10.12 -7.05
CA ALA A 401 -21.41 -10.61 -8.43
C ALA A 401 -21.96 -9.53 -9.35
N ASP A 402 -23.06 -8.89 -8.96
CA ASP A 402 -23.71 -7.81 -9.71
C ASP A 402 -22.79 -6.58 -9.84
N ALA A 403 -22.17 -6.15 -8.74
CA ALA A 403 -21.23 -5.03 -8.75
C ALA A 403 -20.01 -5.30 -9.63
N THR A 404 -19.48 -6.53 -9.61
CA THR A 404 -18.35 -6.95 -10.45
C THR A 404 -18.75 -6.96 -11.92
N ALA A 405 -19.92 -7.49 -12.27
CA ALA A 405 -20.42 -7.52 -13.66
C ALA A 405 -20.63 -6.10 -14.19
N ALA A 406 -21.29 -5.23 -13.43
CA ALA A 406 -21.52 -3.85 -13.80
C ALA A 406 -20.21 -3.07 -13.98
N ALA A 407 -19.25 -3.24 -13.04
CA ALA A 407 -17.95 -2.61 -13.14
C ALA A 407 -17.14 -3.11 -14.33
N ARG A 408 -17.18 -4.41 -14.62
CA ARG A 408 -16.50 -5.01 -15.80
C ARG A 408 -17.04 -4.45 -17.12
N ALA A 409 -18.33 -4.28 -17.23
CA ALA A 409 -18.95 -3.70 -18.43
C ALA A 409 -18.54 -2.25 -18.64
N LYS A 410 -18.49 -1.45 -17.57
CA LYS A 410 -18.15 -0.02 -17.63
C LYS A 410 -16.64 0.24 -17.71
N TYR A 411 -15.82 -0.60 -17.07
CA TYR A 411 -14.38 -0.44 -16.92
C TYR A 411 -13.64 -1.74 -17.28
N PRO A 412 -13.55 -2.08 -18.58
CA PRO A 412 -12.98 -3.36 -19.01
C PRO A 412 -11.50 -3.55 -18.61
N LEU A 413 -10.74 -2.48 -18.45
CA LEU A 413 -9.33 -2.53 -18.04
C LEU A 413 -9.14 -3.05 -16.60
N SER A 414 -10.03 -2.70 -15.68
CA SER A 414 -10.03 -3.22 -14.31
C SER A 414 -10.76 -4.57 -14.20
N ALA A 415 -11.52 -4.96 -15.21
CA ALA A 415 -12.27 -6.22 -15.30
C ALA A 415 -13.15 -6.53 -14.08
N GLY A 416 -13.60 -5.50 -13.36
CA GLY A 416 -14.43 -5.63 -12.15
C GLY A 416 -13.67 -6.01 -10.87
N MET A 417 -12.34 -6.14 -10.90
CA MET A 417 -11.52 -6.50 -9.74
C MET A 417 -11.82 -5.64 -8.51
N PRO A 418 -11.92 -4.29 -8.58
CA PRO A 418 -12.15 -3.45 -7.41
C PRO A 418 -13.50 -3.67 -6.71
N ASN A 419 -14.45 -4.28 -7.40
CA ASN A 419 -15.81 -4.58 -6.90
C ASN A 419 -15.98 -6.05 -6.51
N ASN A 420 -14.94 -6.88 -6.72
CA ASN A 420 -15.00 -8.31 -6.48
C ASN A 420 -15.03 -8.62 -4.98
N ILE A 421 -15.48 -9.83 -4.66
CA ILE A 421 -15.57 -10.31 -3.28
C ILE A 421 -14.18 -10.51 -2.69
N LEU A 422 -14.00 -10.05 -1.46
CA LEU A 422 -12.80 -10.21 -0.67
C LEU A 422 -13.06 -11.11 0.55
N PRO A 423 -12.02 -11.65 1.19
CA PRO A 423 -12.14 -12.35 2.47
C PRO A 423 -12.92 -11.58 3.53
N CYS A 424 -12.97 -10.25 3.41
CA CYS A 424 -13.70 -9.36 4.31
C CYS A 424 -15.22 -9.65 4.36
N ALA A 425 -15.81 -10.15 3.27
CA ALA A 425 -17.23 -10.56 3.25
C ALA A 425 -17.53 -11.73 4.22
N PHE A 426 -16.51 -12.53 4.55
CA PHE A 426 -16.59 -13.68 5.45
C PHE A 426 -15.79 -13.48 6.74
N TRP A 427 -15.28 -12.25 7.00
CA TRP A 427 -14.47 -11.98 8.18
C TRP A 427 -15.26 -12.20 9.46
N SER A 428 -14.76 -13.05 10.35
CA SER A 428 -15.51 -13.52 11.52
C SER A 428 -15.63 -12.49 12.63
N LYS A 429 -14.74 -11.50 12.67
CA LYS A 429 -14.68 -10.52 13.75
C LYS A 429 -15.22 -9.16 13.31
N LYS A 430 -16.03 -8.56 14.17
CA LYS A 430 -16.47 -7.16 13.99
C LYS A 430 -15.34 -6.20 14.36
N PRO A 431 -15.31 -4.99 13.77
CA PRO A 431 -14.44 -3.91 14.21
C PRO A 431 -14.55 -3.68 15.72
N ILE A 432 -13.43 -3.42 16.38
CA ILE A 432 -13.40 -3.15 17.84
C ILE A 432 -13.87 -1.75 18.20
N GLU A 433 -13.83 -0.85 17.25
CA GLU A 433 -14.28 0.54 17.35
C GLU A 433 -14.70 1.07 15.97
N PRO A 434 -15.51 2.13 15.89
CA PRO A 434 -15.81 2.79 14.62
C PRO A 434 -14.55 3.38 13.97
N LEU A 435 -14.56 3.55 12.65
CA LEU A 435 -13.52 4.30 11.95
C LEU A 435 -13.34 5.68 12.55
N VAL A 436 -12.08 6.07 12.75
CA VAL A 436 -11.76 7.43 13.21
C VAL A 436 -12.19 8.43 12.15
N LYS A 437 -13.07 9.34 12.54
CA LYS A 437 -13.49 10.44 11.67
C LYS A 437 -12.32 11.41 11.48
N VAL A 438 -11.84 11.52 10.27
CA VAL A 438 -10.82 12.53 9.93
C VAL A 438 -11.45 13.91 9.96
N THR A 439 -10.81 14.86 10.65
CA THR A 439 -11.34 16.20 10.90
C THR A 439 -10.37 17.30 10.50
N SER A 440 -10.92 18.49 10.30
CA SER A 440 -10.18 19.72 10.05
C SER A 440 -9.64 20.39 11.34
N HIS A 441 -9.84 19.78 12.50
CA HIS A 441 -9.33 20.33 13.77
C HIS A 441 -7.83 20.16 13.92
N GLY A 442 -7.14 21.25 14.24
CA GLY A 442 -5.71 21.25 14.50
C GLY A 442 -4.95 22.30 13.68
N PRO A 443 -3.63 22.33 13.79
CA PRO A 443 -2.80 23.32 13.08
C PRO A 443 -2.81 23.09 11.57
N ARG A 444 -2.52 24.16 10.81
CA ARG A 444 -2.31 24.10 9.37
C ARG A 444 -0.91 23.55 9.07
N ASN A 445 -0.79 22.23 9.03
CA ASN A 445 0.48 21.53 9.01
C ASN A 445 0.48 20.22 8.20
N VAL A 446 -0.40 20.11 7.22
CA VAL A 446 -0.49 18.94 6.33
C VAL A 446 -0.23 19.38 4.89
N LEU A 447 0.66 18.67 4.19
CA LEU A 447 0.87 18.78 2.75
C LEU A 447 0.35 17.51 2.07
N ILE A 448 -0.57 17.67 1.13
CA ILE A 448 -1.10 16.61 0.29
C ILE A 448 -0.40 16.66 -1.06
N LEU A 449 0.20 15.54 -1.49
CA LEU A 449 0.76 15.35 -2.83
C LEU A 449 -0.07 14.34 -3.59
N GLN A 450 -0.45 14.65 -4.85
CA GLN A 450 -1.31 13.77 -5.62
C GLN A 450 -1.04 13.87 -7.12
N ASN A 451 -0.75 12.74 -7.76
CA ASN A 451 -0.68 12.66 -9.20
C ASN A 451 -2.09 12.61 -9.83
N ARG A 452 -2.23 13.22 -11.00
CA ARG A 452 -3.49 13.29 -11.74
C ARG A 452 -3.97 11.92 -12.21
N ARG A 453 -3.03 11.08 -12.68
CA ARG A 453 -3.31 9.75 -13.21
C ARG A 453 -2.66 8.66 -12.33
N ASP A 454 -3.07 8.66 -11.06
CA ASP A 454 -2.72 7.62 -10.08
C ASP A 454 -3.77 6.50 -10.15
N ASN A 455 -3.34 5.27 -10.41
CA ASN A 455 -4.25 4.13 -10.51
C ASN A 455 -4.53 3.43 -9.18
N ALA A 456 -3.72 3.66 -8.15
CA ALA A 456 -3.87 3.04 -6.83
C ALA A 456 -4.67 3.94 -5.85
N THR A 457 -4.41 5.24 -5.87
CA THR A 457 -5.17 6.25 -5.11
C THR A 457 -5.55 7.40 -6.04
N PRO A 458 -6.63 7.23 -6.83
CA PRO A 458 -6.96 8.16 -7.92
C PRO A 458 -7.17 9.59 -7.44
N TRP A 459 -7.02 10.54 -8.36
CA TRP A 459 -7.14 11.99 -8.11
C TRP A 459 -8.31 12.37 -7.19
N ALA A 460 -9.47 11.75 -7.40
CA ALA A 460 -10.66 11.99 -6.59
C ALA A 460 -10.44 11.65 -5.11
N ALA A 461 -9.58 10.68 -4.80
CA ALA A 461 -9.27 10.31 -3.42
C ALA A 461 -8.37 11.36 -2.75
N GLY A 462 -7.37 11.91 -3.46
CA GLY A 462 -6.59 13.04 -2.98
C GLY A 462 -7.44 14.29 -2.72
N ARG A 463 -8.40 14.57 -3.60
CA ARG A 463 -9.39 15.64 -3.39
C ARG A 463 -10.30 15.36 -2.18
N GLY A 464 -10.66 14.08 -1.95
CA GLY A 464 -11.41 13.64 -0.77
C GLY A 464 -10.62 13.88 0.53
N MET A 465 -9.32 13.54 0.57
CA MET A 465 -8.42 13.82 1.68
C MET A 465 -8.32 15.34 1.95
N ARG A 466 -8.12 16.15 0.89
CA ARG A 466 -8.09 17.61 0.98
C ARG A 466 -9.37 18.18 1.60
N LYS A 467 -10.54 17.66 1.17
CA LYS A 467 -11.84 18.06 1.71
C LYS A 467 -11.98 17.69 3.19
N ALA A 468 -11.56 16.47 3.58
CA ALA A 468 -11.68 16.00 4.96
C ALA A 468 -10.81 16.81 5.93
N LEU A 469 -9.59 17.17 5.51
CA LEU A 469 -8.66 17.94 6.33
C LEU A 469 -8.91 19.45 6.28
N GLY A 470 -9.69 19.95 5.32
CA GLY A 470 -10.04 21.37 5.22
C GLY A 470 -8.80 22.28 5.22
N ASP A 471 -8.86 23.38 5.94
CA ASP A 471 -7.81 24.41 5.96
C ASP A 471 -6.50 23.97 6.64
N ARG A 472 -6.49 22.81 7.28
CA ARG A 472 -5.25 22.21 7.79
C ARG A 472 -4.27 21.81 6.69
N ALA A 473 -4.77 21.52 5.49
CA ALA A 473 -3.96 20.98 4.42
C ALA A 473 -3.69 22.01 3.31
N GLY A 474 -2.46 22.00 2.78
CA GLY A 474 -2.16 22.50 1.43
C GLY A 474 -2.18 21.34 0.45
N PHE A 475 -2.63 21.55 -0.77
CA PHE A 475 -2.71 20.53 -1.81
C PHE A 475 -1.78 20.87 -2.98
N VAL A 476 -0.99 19.89 -3.40
CA VAL A 476 -0.13 19.94 -4.58
C VAL A 476 -0.53 18.79 -5.50
N GLY A 477 -1.20 19.11 -6.57
CA GLY A 477 -1.51 18.21 -7.66
C GLY A 477 -0.43 18.22 -8.72
N VAL A 478 -0.13 17.09 -9.35
CA VAL A 478 0.84 16.97 -10.43
C VAL A 478 0.17 16.40 -11.67
N GLU A 479 0.31 17.05 -12.81
CA GLU A 479 -0.17 16.59 -14.12
C GLU A 479 0.71 15.45 -14.65
N HIS A 480 0.76 14.36 -13.88
CA HIS A 480 1.59 13.19 -14.15
C HIS A 480 0.85 11.88 -13.85
N GLY A 481 1.41 10.79 -14.34
CA GLY A 481 0.96 9.43 -14.02
C GLY A 481 1.84 8.77 -12.96
N GLY A 482 1.34 7.69 -12.37
CA GLY A 482 2.02 6.94 -11.32
C GLY A 482 1.50 7.27 -9.92
N HIS A 483 1.87 6.42 -8.95
CA HIS A 483 1.28 6.47 -7.61
C HIS A 483 1.88 7.56 -6.72
N PHE A 484 3.16 7.90 -6.91
CA PHE A 484 3.85 8.91 -6.09
C PHE A 484 4.30 10.09 -6.93
N ALA A 485 4.37 11.27 -6.32
CA ALA A 485 4.62 12.54 -6.99
C ALA A 485 6.00 13.14 -6.67
N TYR A 486 6.56 12.83 -5.50
CA TYR A 486 7.87 13.33 -5.09
C TYR A 486 9.00 12.59 -5.81
N ALA A 487 10.03 13.33 -6.22
CA ALA A 487 11.21 12.80 -6.93
C ALA A 487 10.90 12.05 -8.23
N THR A 488 9.76 12.34 -8.87
CA THR A 488 9.33 11.75 -10.15
C THR A 488 9.45 12.70 -11.33
N GLY A 489 10.25 13.78 -11.17
CA GLY A 489 10.57 14.74 -12.23
C GLY A 489 9.76 16.03 -12.23
N SER A 490 8.83 16.23 -11.29
CA SER A 490 8.12 17.50 -11.10
C SER A 490 8.87 18.41 -10.14
N THR A 491 9.78 19.24 -10.66
CA THR A 491 10.55 20.22 -9.85
C THR A 491 9.64 21.12 -8.98
N CYS A 492 8.43 21.42 -9.44
CA CYS A 492 7.45 22.20 -8.70
C CYS A 492 6.97 21.47 -7.44
N ALA A 493 6.59 20.19 -7.57
CA ALA A 493 6.14 19.37 -6.44
C ALA A 493 7.29 19.12 -5.45
N ASP A 494 8.49 18.84 -5.96
CA ASP A 494 9.68 18.62 -5.14
C ASP A 494 10.03 19.87 -4.32
N LYS A 495 10.06 21.04 -4.95
CA LYS A 495 10.31 22.33 -4.26
C LYS A 495 9.26 22.62 -3.19
N ALA A 496 7.97 22.39 -3.47
CA ALA A 496 6.90 22.59 -2.50
C ALA A 496 7.05 21.64 -1.29
N THR A 497 7.40 20.38 -1.52
CA THR A 497 7.62 19.38 -0.48
C THR A 497 8.83 19.72 0.39
N VAL A 498 9.94 20.08 -0.23
CA VAL A 498 11.17 20.47 0.49
C VAL A 498 10.95 21.76 1.28
N ALA A 499 10.28 22.78 0.70
CA ALA A 499 9.95 24.01 1.40
C ALA A 499 9.07 23.75 2.63
N PHE A 500 8.10 22.85 2.51
CA PHE A 500 7.27 22.46 3.64
C PHE A 500 8.09 21.72 4.71
N LEU A 501 8.88 20.72 4.36
CA LEU A 501 9.70 19.97 5.33
C LEU A 501 10.80 20.83 5.95
N ALA A 502 11.44 21.73 5.20
CA ALA A 502 12.54 22.57 5.71
C ALA A 502 12.06 23.81 6.46
N LYS A 503 10.96 24.45 6.01
CA LYS A 503 10.52 25.76 6.50
C LYS A 503 9.08 25.79 7.04
N GLY A 504 8.27 24.75 6.80
CA GLY A 504 6.82 24.72 7.14
C GLY A 504 5.96 25.48 6.15
N THR A 505 6.51 25.89 5.00
CA THR A 505 5.80 26.69 4.01
C THR A 505 4.82 25.81 3.23
N LEU A 506 3.52 26.03 3.43
CA LEU A 506 2.46 25.42 2.64
C LEU A 506 2.02 26.37 1.52
N PRO A 507 1.58 25.85 0.37
CA PRO A 507 0.96 26.66 -0.67
C PRO A 507 -0.21 27.46 -0.10
N ALA A 508 -0.30 28.76 -0.48
CA ALA A 508 -1.41 29.62 -0.04
C ALA A 508 -2.77 29.16 -0.61
N LYS A 509 -2.75 28.61 -1.83
CA LYS A 509 -3.88 27.98 -2.52
C LYS A 509 -3.48 26.59 -3.02
N ASP A 510 -4.46 25.77 -3.35
CA ASP A 510 -4.19 24.49 -4.02
C ASP A 510 -3.33 24.75 -5.27
N LEU A 511 -2.21 24.03 -5.39
CA LEU A 511 -1.21 24.19 -6.46
C LEU A 511 -1.34 23.05 -7.46
N THR A 512 -1.27 23.38 -8.75
CA THR A 512 -1.11 22.39 -9.83
C THR A 512 0.27 22.54 -10.45
N CYS A 513 1.05 21.48 -10.41
CA CYS A 513 2.39 21.40 -10.97
C CYS A 513 2.36 20.64 -12.30
N ALA A 514 3.16 21.09 -13.27
CA ALA A 514 3.41 20.28 -14.46
C ALA A 514 4.16 18.98 -14.10
N GLY A 515 3.90 17.93 -14.86
CA GLY A 515 4.72 16.73 -14.85
C GLY A 515 6.13 16.98 -15.41
N PRO A 516 6.99 15.94 -15.45
CA PRO A 516 8.29 16.04 -16.10
C PRO A 516 8.11 16.45 -17.56
N LYS A 517 9.06 17.24 -18.07
CA LYS A 517 9.15 17.49 -19.51
C LYS A 517 9.50 16.16 -20.19
N SER A 518 8.71 15.78 -21.18
CA SER A 518 8.94 14.63 -22.06
C SER A 518 10.22 14.78 -22.84
#